data_4ea7a9f3e79251368f034c18e9bdae16
#
_entry.id   4ea7a9f3e79251368f034c18e9bdae16
#
_cell.length_a   1.000
_cell.length_b   1.000
_cell.length_c   1.000
_cell.angle_alpha   90.00
_cell.angle_beta   90.00
_cell.angle_gamma   90.00
#
_symmetry.space_group_name_H-M   'P 1'
#
loop_
_entity.id
_entity.type
_entity.pdbx_description
1 polymer ?
#
loop_
_entity_poly.entity_id
_entity_poly.type
_entity_poly.pdbx_seq_one_letter_code
_entity_poly.pdbx_strand_id
1 'polypeptide(L)'
;MVQNKTFRKIWKGFWEPILKLGIFQWIIVIFMAIPIWFSYFTSIKRISNIEVFYKYRKKPAIFVFWHGRSLMLSPIICLGGMRAYAVASRHKDGRMMAKLQHLFGLRAIYGSSHKGGVSVLREGLRVLARGDHGICMSPDGPGGPSLRVQEGALYFAKMSGAPIIPVCYTSSKAWIQDRWDKYLLSLPFAKIVCNIGNPVFVPKRATAEEFEKIRKDLEDFMVAQMRELDAEFGLPYIEQDLTASEYKRNKREAAAAKKSQKKKGAK
;
A
#
# COMPACT_ATOMS: atom_id res chain seq x y z
N MET A 1 -26.37 29.97 -8.71
CA MET A 1 -25.90 28.71 -8.01
C MET A 1 -26.58 27.41 -8.51
N VAL A 2 -27.60 27.46 -9.33
CA VAL A 2 -28.41 26.33 -9.85
C VAL A 2 -27.78 25.66 -11.08
N GLN A 3 -27.10 26.42 -11.95
CA GLN A 3 -26.49 25.90 -13.19
C GLN A 3 -25.44 24.80 -13.01
N ASN A 4 -24.78 24.75 -11.87
CA ASN A 4 -23.68 23.81 -11.63
C ASN A 4 -24.15 22.37 -11.32
N LYS A 5 -25.39 22.18 -10.82
CA LYS A 5 -25.93 20.86 -10.50
C LYS A 5 -26.42 20.12 -11.74
N THR A 6 -27.02 20.84 -12.69
CA THR A 6 -27.57 20.24 -13.92
C THR A 6 -26.45 19.83 -14.87
N PHE A 7 -25.42 20.67 -15.07
CA PHE A 7 -24.24 20.35 -15.85
C PHE A 7 -23.48 19.15 -15.28
N ARG A 8 -23.34 19.08 -13.96
CA ARG A 8 -22.71 17.94 -13.26
C ARG A 8 -23.51 16.64 -13.40
N LYS A 9 -24.84 16.73 -13.49
CA LYS A 9 -25.72 15.57 -13.68
C LYS A 9 -25.68 15.05 -15.12
N ILE A 10 -25.66 15.94 -16.11
CA ILE A 10 -25.52 15.61 -17.55
C ILE A 10 -24.11 15.04 -17.80
N TRP A 11 -23.08 15.69 -17.28
CA TRP A 11 -21.69 15.21 -17.36
C TRP A 11 -21.53 13.81 -16.77
N LYS A 12 -22.07 13.56 -15.58
CA LYS A 12 -22.07 12.22 -14.96
C LYS A 12 -22.85 11.19 -15.79
N GLY A 13 -24.01 11.55 -16.30
CA GLY A 13 -24.86 10.64 -17.09
C GLY A 13 -24.18 10.18 -18.39
N PHE A 14 -23.42 11.06 -19.03
CA PHE A 14 -22.74 10.75 -20.29
C PHE A 14 -21.42 10.00 -20.08
N TRP A 15 -20.60 10.42 -19.11
CA TRP A 15 -19.26 9.88 -18.91
C TRP A 15 -19.21 8.65 -18.00
N GLU A 16 -20.16 8.47 -17.06
CA GLU A 16 -20.18 7.30 -16.20
C GLU A 16 -20.31 5.96 -16.95
N PRO A 17 -21.17 5.82 -17.98
CA PRO A 17 -21.22 4.59 -18.78
C PRO A 17 -19.92 4.34 -19.54
N ILE A 18 -19.34 5.40 -20.14
CA ILE A 18 -18.09 5.33 -20.91
C ILE A 18 -16.91 4.93 -20.00
N LEU A 19 -16.81 5.54 -18.83
CA LEU A 19 -15.78 5.20 -17.81
C LEU A 19 -15.96 3.79 -17.21
N LYS A 20 -17.14 3.18 -17.37
CA LYS A 20 -17.40 1.79 -16.97
C LYS A 20 -16.98 0.78 -18.05
N LEU A 21 -16.78 1.19 -19.30
CA LEU A 21 -16.24 0.31 -20.35
C LEU A 21 -14.84 -0.14 -19.94
N GLY A 22 -14.61 -1.46 -19.98
CA GLY A 22 -13.35 -2.08 -19.54
C GLY A 22 -12.12 -1.46 -20.22
N ILE A 23 -12.24 -1.04 -21.50
CA ILE A 23 -11.18 -0.42 -22.27
C ILE A 23 -10.75 0.95 -21.71
N PHE A 24 -11.71 1.80 -21.27
CA PHE A 24 -11.39 3.10 -20.67
C PHE A 24 -10.64 2.97 -19.34
N GLN A 25 -10.99 1.95 -18.55
CA GLN A 25 -10.26 1.68 -17.32
C GLN A 25 -8.81 1.29 -17.62
N TRP A 26 -8.55 0.52 -18.66
CA TRP A 26 -7.20 0.18 -19.08
C TRP A 26 -6.42 1.39 -19.58
N ILE A 27 -7.03 2.29 -20.35
CA ILE A 27 -6.41 3.53 -20.78
C ILE A 27 -5.98 4.36 -19.55
N ILE A 28 -6.88 4.56 -18.57
CA ILE A 28 -6.57 5.28 -17.33
C ILE A 28 -5.39 4.62 -16.59
N VAL A 29 -5.41 3.30 -16.47
CA VAL A 29 -4.37 2.55 -15.77
C VAL A 29 -3.01 2.64 -16.48
N ILE A 30 -2.99 2.63 -17.81
CA ILE A 30 -1.77 2.87 -18.61
C ILE A 30 -1.24 4.27 -18.36
N PHE A 31 -2.11 5.30 -18.41
CA PHE A 31 -1.71 6.67 -18.09
C PHE A 31 -1.18 6.83 -16.65
N MET A 32 -1.72 6.08 -15.69
CA MET A 32 -1.19 6.04 -14.32
C MET A 32 0.18 5.36 -14.24
N ALA A 33 0.44 4.36 -15.07
CA ALA A 33 1.71 3.65 -15.07
C ALA A 33 2.87 4.47 -15.66
N ILE A 34 2.61 5.34 -16.64
CA ILE A 34 3.63 6.18 -17.31
C ILE A 34 4.45 7.00 -16.29
N PRO A 35 3.86 7.84 -15.43
CA PRO A 35 4.64 8.63 -14.46
C PRO A 35 5.39 7.76 -13.44
N ILE A 36 4.88 6.58 -13.10
CA ILE A 36 5.56 5.63 -12.22
C ILE A 36 6.84 5.11 -12.90
N TRP A 37 6.74 4.66 -14.14
CA TRP A 37 7.89 4.21 -14.91
C TRP A 37 8.87 5.34 -15.17
N PHE A 38 8.39 6.52 -15.54
CA PHE A 38 9.24 7.69 -15.77
C PHE A 38 10.01 8.09 -14.51
N SER A 39 9.32 8.16 -13.36
CA SER A 39 9.98 8.39 -12.07
C SER A 39 11.00 7.29 -11.75
N TYR A 40 10.64 6.04 -11.95
CA TYR A 40 11.53 4.92 -11.66
C TYR A 40 12.81 4.96 -12.51
N PHE A 41 12.70 5.13 -13.85
CA PHE A 41 13.86 5.08 -14.74
C PHE A 41 14.78 6.30 -14.60
N THR A 42 14.23 7.48 -14.30
CA THR A 42 15.02 8.70 -14.11
C THR A 42 15.64 8.83 -12.73
N SER A 43 15.22 8.02 -11.75
CA SER A 43 15.70 8.08 -10.37
C SER A 43 16.89 7.15 -10.14
N ILE A 44 17.77 7.52 -9.20
CA ILE A 44 18.82 6.65 -8.68
C ILE A 44 18.22 5.72 -7.63
N LYS A 45 18.56 4.44 -7.68
CA LYS A 45 18.05 3.42 -6.74
C LYS A 45 19.16 2.92 -5.83
N ARG A 46 18.88 2.88 -4.52
CA ARG A 46 19.69 2.19 -3.51
C ARG A 46 18.76 1.15 -2.83
N ILE A 47 19.05 -0.13 -3.08
CA ILE A 47 18.26 -1.23 -2.52
C ILE A 47 19.17 -2.05 -1.62
N SER A 48 18.87 -2.06 -0.33
CA SER A 48 19.62 -2.83 0.67
C SER A 48 19.00 -4.23 0.81
N ASN A 49 19.86 -5.22 1.06
CA ASN A 49 19.49 -6.63 1.31
C ASN A 49 18.73 -7.25 0.12
N ILE A 50 19.11 -6.88 -1.10
CA ILE A 50 18.45 -7.30 -2.35
C ILE A 50 18.51 -8.83 -2.57
N GLU A 51 19.49 -9.51 -1.98
CA GLU A 51 19.64 -10.96 -2.02
C GLU A 51 18.44 -11.69 -1.41
N VAL A 52 17.82 -11.14 -0.37
CA VAL A 52 16.58 -11.69 0.22
C VAL A 52 15.46 -11.65 -0.82
N PHE A 53 15.33 -10.55 -1.56
CA PHE A 53 14.34 -10.45 -2.64
C PHE A 53 14.59 -11.53 -3.70
N TYR A 54 15.80 -11.66 -4.20
CA TYR A 54 16.14 -12.66 -5.23
C TYR A 54 15.94 -14.10 -4.73
N LYS A 55 16.22 -14.37 -3.44
CA LYS A 55 15.99 -15.66 -2.81
C LYS A 55 14.51 -16.07 -2.81
N TYR A 56 13.59 -15.10 -2.59
CA TYR A 56 12.16 -15.38 -2.38
C TYR A 56 11.25 -14.92 -3.53
N ARG A 57 11.73 -14.20 -4.54
CA ARG A 57 10.88 -13.67 -5.63
C ARG A 57 10.07 -14.71 -6.42
N LYS A 58 10.47 -15.97 -6.38
CA LYS A 58 9.80 -17.12 -7.02
C LYS A 58 9.58 -18.28 -6.04
N LYS A 59 9.37 -17.96 -4.77
CA LYS A 59 9.08 -18.93 -3.69
C LYS A 59 7.93 -18.42 -2.85
N PRO A 60 7.28 -19.29 -2.05
CA PRO A 60 6.29 -18.87 -1.09
C PRO A 60 6.88 -17.88 -0.09
N ALA A 61 6.36 -16.65 -0.07
CA ALA A 61 6.72 -15.60 0.87
C ALA A 61 5.60 -14.57 0.95
N ILE A 62 5.51 -13.85 2.06
CA ILE A 62 4.56 -12.76 2.27
C ILE A 62 5.36 -11.46 2.33
N PHE A 63 5.36 -10.68 1.26
CA PHE A 63 6.00 -9.37 1.23
C PHE A 63 5.05 -8.33 1.79
N VAL A 64 5.47 -7.66 2.86
CA VAL A 64 4.66 -6.66 3.56
C VAL A 64 5.31 -5.29 3.47
N PHE A 65 4.50 -4.26 3.23
CA PHE A 65 4.92 -2.86 3.13
C PHE A 65 3.76 -1.95 3.53
N TRP A 66 4.07 -0.80 4.11
CA TRP A 66 3.03 0.16 4.50
C TRP A 66 2.20 0.62 3.31
N HIS A 67 0.90 0.80 3.51
CA HIS A 67 -0.02 1.20 2.44
C HIS A 67 0.42 2.49 1.75
N GLY A 68 0.86 3.48 2.53
CA GLY A 68 1.40 4.73 2.00
C GLY A 68 2.76 4.60 1.29
N ARG A 69 3.41 3.45 1.34
CA ARG A 69 4.73 3.14 0.75
C ARG A 69 4.64 1.93 -0.20
N SER A 70 3.65 1.90 -1.09
CA SER A 70 3.42 0.73 -1.96
C SER A 70 3.80 0.96 -3.43
N LEU A 71 3.69 2.19 -3.95
CA LEU A 71 3.64 2.44 -5.39
C LEU A 71 4.96 2.14 -6.11
N MET A 72 6.10 2.62 -5.57
CA MET A 72 7.42 2.41 -6.20
C MET A 72 7.97 0.99 -6.07
N LEU A 73 7.34 0.15 -5.25
CA LEU A 73 7.67 -1.27 -5.21
C LEU A 73 7.22 -2.00 -6.48
N SER A 74 6.21 -1.49 -7.20
CA SER A 74 5.67 -2.11 -8.40
C SER A 74 6.71 -2.27 -9.53
N PRO A 75 7.48 -1.24 -9.94
CA PRO A 75 8.58 -1.41 -10.89
C PRO A 75 9.69 -2.36 -10.39
N ILE A 76 10.04 -2.30 -9.11
CA ILE A 76 11.05 -3.17 -8.50
C ILE A 76 10.61 -4.64 -8.61
N ILE A 77 9.35 -4.91 -8.28
CA ILE A 77 8.74 -6.25 -8.37
C ILE A 77 8.73 -6.74 -9.82
N CYS A 78 8.30 -5.89 -10.77
CA CYS A 78 8.21 -6.21 -12.18
C CYS A 78 9.57 -6.56 -12.78
N LEU A 79 10.55 -5.64 -12.67
CA LEU A 79 11.89 -5.81 -13.23
C LEU A 79 12.69 -6.90 -12.51
N GLY A 80 12.42 -7.09 -11.22
CA GLY A 80 13.00 -8.19 -10.44
C GLY A 80 12.45 -9.56 -10.79
N GLY A 81 11.42 -9.66 -11.65
CA GLY A 81 10.81 -10.93 -12.08
C GLY A 81 10.12 -11.68 -10.94
N MET A 82 9.49 -10.96 -10.02
CA MET A 82 8.77 -11.56 -8.91
C MET A 82 7.46 -12.19 -9.37
N ARG A 83 7.15 -13.37 -8.84
CA ARG A 83 5.85 -14.02 -9.02
C ARG A 83 5.03 -13.86 -7.74
N ALA A 84 4.04 -12.98 -7.75
CA ALA A 84 3.21 -12.75 -6.57
C ALA A 84 1.78 -12.32 -6.90
N TYR A 85 0.94 -12.41 -5.88
CA TYR A 85 -0.43 -11.92 -5.87
C TYR A 85 -0.53 -10.76 -4.88
N ALA A 86 -1.08 -9.64 -5.33
CA ALA A 86 -1.41 -8.51 -4.47
C ALA A 86 -2.80 -8.71 -3.84
N VAL A 87 -2.93 -8.46 -2.54
CA VAL A 87 -4.23 -8.42 -1.89
C VAL A 87 -4.88 -7.06 -2.16
N ALA A 88 -6.04 -7.07 -2.82
CA ALA A 88 -6.75 -5.88 -3.26
C ALA A 88 -8.20 -5.84 -2.77
N SER A 89 -8.73 -4.64 -2.51
CA SER A 89 -10.12 -4.44 -2.16
C SER A 89 -11.06 -4.73 -3.34
N ARG A 90 -12.27 -5.25 -3.06
CA ARG A 90 -13.34 -5.44 -4.06
C ARG A 90 -14.00 -4.14 -4.51
N HIS A 91 -13.75 -3.00 -3.85
CA HIS A 91 -14.28 -1.70 -4.24
C HIS A 91 -13.68 -1.24 -5.58
N LYS A 92 -14.33 -0.24 -6.22
CA LYS A 92 -13.93 0.29 -7.54
C LYS A 92 -12.45 0.68 -7.58
N ASP A 93 -11.98 1.41 -6.56
CA ASP A 93 -10.60 1.88 -6.48
C ASP A 93 -9.61 0.71 -6.32
N GLY A 94 -9.96 -0.29 -5.48
CA GLY A 94 -9.14 -1.50 -5.32
C GLY A 94 -9.03 -2.31 -6.61
N ARG A 95 -10.10 -2.41 -7.39
CA ARG A 95 -10.05 -3.07 -8.71
C ARG A 95 -9.20 -2.30 -9.72
N MET A 96 -9.24 -0.96 -9.69
CA MET A 96 -8.38 -0.14 -10.53
C MET A 96 -6.91 -0.31 -10.16
N MET A 97 -6.59 -0.30 -8.87
CA MET A 97 -5.23 -0.56 -8.38
C MET A 97 -4.76 -1.98 -8.72
N ALA A 98 -5.64 -2.98 -8.67
CA ALA A 98 -5.31 -4.33 -9.09
C ALA A 98 -4.97 -4.42 -10.59
N LYS A 99 -5.68 -3.68 -11.46
CA LYS A 99 -5.34 -3.55 -12.89
C LYS A 99 -3.99 -2.87 -13.07
N LEU A 100 -3.69 -1.82 -12.30
CA LEU A 100 -2.39 -1.17 -12.33
C LEU A 100 -1.29 -2.15 -11.92
N GLN A 101 -1.48 -2.89 -10.83
CA GLN A 101 -0.52 -3.91 -10.39
C GLN A 101 -0.34 -5.04 -11.42
N HIS A 102 -1.39 -5.35 -12.20
CA HIS A 102 -1.31 -6.33 -13.29
C HIS A 102 -0.35 -5.88 -14.39
N LEU A 103 -0.28 -4.59 -14.72
CA LEU A 103 0.72 -4.04 -15.66
C LEU A 103 2.16 -4.22 -15.15
N PHE A 104 2.35 -4.37 -13.84
CA PHE A 104 3.64 -4.65 -13.20
C PHE A 104 3.83 -6.16 -12.93
N GLY A 105 3.05 -7.03 -13.57
CA GLY A 105 3.21 -8.48 -13.49
C GLY A 105 2.60 -9.15 -12.25
N LEU A 106 1.93 -8.39 -11.37
CA LEU A 106 1.24 -8.96 -10.20
C LEU A 106 -0.17 -9.41 -10.56
N ARG A 107 -0.61 -10.53 -9.98
CA ARG A 107 -2.01 -10.96 -9.98
C ARG A 107 -2.71 -10.43 -8.74
N ALA A 108 -4.04 -10.54 -8.66
CA ALA A 108 -4.81 -10.03 -7.53
C ALA A 108 -5.62 -11.10 -6.83
N ILE A 109 -5.62 -11.07 -5.50
CA ILE A 109 -6.59 -11.73 -4.62
C ILE A 109 -7.53 -10.65 -4.11
N TYR A 110 -8.85 -10.81 -4.31
CA TYR A 110 -9.82 -9.79 -3.97
C TYR A 110 -10.53 -10.06 -2.65
N GLY A 111 -10.43 -9.11 -1.71
CA GLY A 111 -11.15 -9.11 -0.45
C GLY A 111 -10.65 -8.03 0.51
N SER A 112 -11.21 -8.02 1.73
CA SER A 112 -10.78 -7.11 2.79
C SER A 112 -10.97 -7.78 4.15
N SER A 113 -10.29 -7.26 5.19
CA SER A 113 -10.40 -7.71 6.57
C SER A 113 -11.83 -7.64 7.13
N HIS A 114 -12.66 -6.68 6.70
CA HIS A 114 -14.02 -6.49 7.22
C HIS A 114 -15.08 -7.38 6.56
N LYS A 115 -14.93 -7.70 5.27
CA LYS A 115 -15.90 -8.58 4.56
C LYS A 115 -15.10 -9.51 3.62
N GLY A 116 -14.93 -10.75 4.05
CA GLY A 116 -14.28 -11.76 3.23
C GLY A 116 -12.83 -12.09 3.60
N GLY A 117 -12.34 -11.74 4.80
CA GLY A 117 -11.00 -12.07 5.27
C GLY A 117 -10.69 -13.57 5.18
N VAL A 118 -11.65 -14.42 5.54
CA VAL A 118 -11.51 -15.89 5.43
C VAL A 118 -11.34 -16.34 3.97
N SER A 119 -12.06 -15.71 3.02
CA SER A 119 -11.91 -16.06 1.59
C SER A 119 -10.55 -15.63 1.05
N VAL A 120 -10.04 -14.45 1.44
CA VAL A 120 -8.70 -13.97 1.10
C VAL A 120 -7.63 -14.90 1.67
N LEU A 121 -7.77 -15.29 2.94
CA LEU A 121 -6.83 -16.20 3.58
C LEU A 121 -6.80 -17.55 2.85
N ARG A 122 -7.98 -18.13 2.57
CA ARG A 122 -8.07 -19.40 1.82
C ARG A 122 -7.44 -19.33 0.44
N GLU A 123 -7.73 -18.26 -0.32
CA GLU A 123 -7.17 -18.08 -1.66
C GLU A 123 -5.66 -17.85 -1.61
N GLY A 124 -5.16 -17.03 -0.68
CA GLY A 124 -3.74 -16.80 -0.51
C GLY A 124 -2.98 -18.04 -0.07
N LEU A 125 -3.53 -18.86 0.81
CA LEU A 125 -2.93 -20.16 1.18
C LEU A 125 -2.83 -21.10 -0.03
N ARG A 126 -3.83 -21.11 -0.92
CA ARG A 126 -3.76 -21.88 -2.18
C ARG A 126 -2.65 -21.34 -3.10
N VAL A 127 -2.44 -20.03 -3.13
CA VAL A 127 -1.35 -19.40 -3.90
C VAL A 127 0.00 -19.83 -3.34
N LEU A 128 0.21 -19.72 -2.03
CA LEU A 128 1.46 -20.10 -1.37
C LEU A 128 1.76 -21.60 -1.52
N ALA A 129 0.72 -22.44 -1.50
CA ALA A 129 0.85 -23.89 -1.67
C ALA A 129 1.33 -24.31 -3.09
N ARG A 130 1.29 -23.42 -4.09
CA ARG A 130 1.86 -23.69 -5.43
C ARG A 130 3.38 -23.81 -5.42
N GLY A 131 4.04 -23.25 -4.40
CA GLY A 131 5.48 -23.35 -4.23
C GLY A 131 6.32 -22.33 -4.99
N ASP A 132 5.73 -21.57 -5.92
CA ASP A 132 6.44 -20.65 -6.84
C ASP A 132 5.92 -19.21 -6.83
N HIS A 133 4.96 -18.89 -5.96
CA HIS A 133 4.34 -17.56 -5.86
C HIS A 133 4.35 -17.04 -4.43
N GLY A 134 4.55 -15.74 -4.28
CA GLY A 134 4.38 -15.00 -3.03
C GLY A 134 3.06 -14.24 -2.97
N ILE A 135 2.86 -13.54 -1.84
CA ILE A 135 1.77 -12.59 -1.61
C ILE A 135 2.38 -11.23 -1.29
N CYS A 136 1.83 -10.17 -1.86
CA CYS A 136 2.14 -8.78 -1.54
C CYS A 136 0.95 -8.15 -0.84
N MET A 137 1.15 -7.55 0.33
CA MET A 137 0.06 -6.91 1.06
C MET A 137 0.54 -5.77 1.97
N SER A 138 -0.38 -4.86 2.26
CA SER A 138 -0.15 -3.80 3.24
C SER A 138 -0.77 -4.22 4.57
N PRO A 139 0.04 -4.41 5.62
CA PRO A 139 -0.44 -4.93 6.91
C PRO A 139 -1.33 -3.93 7.66
N ASP A 140 -1.20 -2.63 7.41
CA ASP A 140 -2.06 -1.56 7.92
C ASP A 140 -3.39 -1.43 7.17
N GLY A 141 -3.50 -2.06 5.99
CA GLY A 141 -4.72 -2.07 5.19
C GLY A 141 -5.14 -0.70 4.61
N PRO A 142 -6.20 -0.65 3.78
CA PRO A 142 -6.59 0.57 3.04
C PRO A 142 -7.31 1.62 3.91
N GLY A 143 -7.68 1.29 5.15
CA GLY A 143 -8.38 2.17 6.09
C GLY A 143 -7.61 2.47 7.36
N GLY A 144 -6.45 1.89 7.55
CA GLY A 144 -5.67 1.96 8.77
C GLY A 144 -6.13 0.98 9.88
N PRO A 145 -5.64 1.13 11.07
CA PRO A 145 -4.79 2.24 11.55
C PRO A 145 -3.41 2.31 10.90
N SER A 146 -2.91 3.56 10.71
CA SER A 146 -1.60 3.81 10.12
C SER A 146 -0.48 3.16 10.93
N LEU A 147 0.48 2.57 10.23
CA LEU A 147 1.67 1.96 10.83
C LEU A 147 1.34 0.90 11.90
N ARG A 148 0.20 0.23 11.74
CA ARG A 148 -0.23 -0.89 12.60
C ARG A 148 -0.21 -2.18 11.81
N VAL A 149 0.56 -3.16 12.26
CA VAL A 149 0.56 -4.49 11.65
C VAL A 149 -0.67 -5.27 12.13
N GLN A 150 -1.63 -5.50 11.22
CA GLN A 150 -2.77 -6.36 11.46
C GLN A 150 -2.39 -7.84 11.29
N GLU A 151 -3.12 -8.72 11.94
CA GLU A 151 -2.81 -10.15 12.06
C GLU A 151 -2.81 -10.92 10.73
N GLY A 152 -3.38 -10.36 9.66
CA GLY A 152 -3.58 -11.05 8.38
C GLY A 152 -2.30 -11.64 7.79
N ALA A 153 -1.19 -10.88 7.80
CA ALA A 153 0.11 -11.36 7.30
C ALA A 153 0.66 -12.51 8.15
N LEU A 154 0.48 -12.42 9.47
CA LEU A 154 0.93 -13.44 10.40
C LEU A 154 0.13 -14.74 10.26
N TYR A 155 -1.18 -14.66 10.02
CA TYR A 155 -1.99 -15.86 9.74
C TYR A 155 -1.56 -16.56 8.45
N PHE A 156 -1.24 -15.80 7.39
CA PHE A 156 -0.66 -16.39 6.19
C PHE A 156 0.63 -17.15 6.52
N ALA A 157 1.55 -16.52 7.26
CA ALA A 157 2.82 -17.12 7.64
C ALA A 157 2.64 -18.35 8.52
N LYS A 158 1.82 -18.25 9.58
CA LYS A 158 1.54 -19.33 10.54
C LYS A 158 0.97 -20.57 9.85
N MET A 159 0.02 -20.38 8.94
CA MET A 159 -0.68 -21.49 8.28
C MET A 159 0.10 -22.09 7.12
N SER A 160 0.86 -21.29 6.36
CA SER A 160 1.64 -21.78 5.21
C SER A 160 3.06 -22.20 5.57
N GLY A 161 3.64 -21.66 6.65
CA GLY A 161 5.07 -21.77 6.96
C GLY A 161 5.96 -20.86 6.10
N ALA A 162 5.37 -20.05 5.21
CA ALA A 162 6.11 -19.10 4.41
C ALA A 162 6.58 -17.90 5.26
N PRO A 163 7.79 -17.33 5.03
CA PRO A 163 8.26 -16.18 5.78
C PRO A 163 7.52 -14.90 5.40
N ILE A 164 7.42 -13.97 6.35
CA ILE A 164 7.08 -12.58 6.11
C ILE A 164 8.38 -11.82 5.79
N ILE A 165 8.38 -11.05 4.71
CA ILE A 165 9.51 -10.22 4.29
C ILE A 165 9.04 -8.76 4.32
N PRO A 166 9.46 -7.97 5.32
CA PRO A 166 9.14 -6.57 5.39
C PRO A 166 9.94 -5.77 4.36
N VAL A 167 9.28 -4.83 3.69
CA VAL A 167 9.89 -3.96 2.69
C VAL A 167 9.49 -2.53 2.97
N CYS A 168 10.47 -1.65 3.12
CA CYS A 168 10.26 -0.22 3.27
C CYS A 168 10.94 0.54 2.14
N TYR A 169 10.32 1.60 1.63
CA TYR A 169 10.98 2.52 0.72
C TYR A 169 10.63 3.97 1.02
N THR A 170 11.52 4.86 0.59
CA THR A 170 11.34 6.31 0.62
C THR A 170 11.93 6.95 -0.63
N SER A 171 11.78 8.25 -0.80
CA SER A 171 12.26 8.99 -1.95
C SER A 171 12.68 10.41 -1.58
N SER A 172 13.82 10.88 -2.09
CA SER A 172 14.34 12.24 -1.82
C SER A 172 13.50 13.36 -2.44
N LYS A 173 12.70 13.04 -3.47
CA LYS A 173 11.73 13.94 -4.09
C LYS A 173 10.40 13.21 -4.15
N ALA A 174 9.42 13.66 -3.39
CA ALA A 174 8.14 13.01 -3.29
C ALA A 174 6.99 14.01 -3.18
N TRP A 175 5.88 13.68 -3.78
CA TRP A 175 4.60 14.29 -3.47
C TRP A 175 3.91 13.45 -2.39
N ILE A 176 3.77 14.02 -1.20
CA ILE A 176 3.10 13.38 -0.07
C ILE A 176 1.63 13.80 -0.08
N GLN A 177 0.75 12.86 -0.28
CA GLN A 177 -0.68 13.12 -0.22
C GLN A 177 -1.14 13.40 1.21
N ASP A 178 -1.98 14.41 1.39
CA ASP A 178 -2.55 14.76 2.68
C ASP A 178 -3.69 13.80 3.07
N ARG A 179 -3.28 12.59 3.47
CA ARG A 179 -4.11 11.46 3.88
C ARG A 179 -3.59 10.86 5.19
N TRP A 180 -4.36 9.96 5.78
CA TRP A 180 -4.02 9.25 7.02
C TRP A 180 -2.70 8.46 6.92
N ASP A 181 -2.40 7.90 5.74
CA ASP A 181 -1.22 7.08 5.42
C ASP A 181 -0.06 7.88 4.82
N LYS A 182 -0.24 9.21 4.63
CA LYS A 182 0.75 10.08 3.95
C LYS A 182 1.34 9.42 2.71
N TYR A 183 0.44 9.01 1.79
CA TYR A 183 0.80 8.24 0.60
C TYR A 183 1.86 8.95 -0.23
N LEU A 184 2.99 8.25 -0.46
CA LEU A 184 4.16 8.80 -1.13
C LEU A 184 4.15 8.46 -2.61
N LEU A 185 4.20 9.50 -3.45
CA LEU A 185 4.43 9.41 -4.89
C LEU A 185 5.83 9.96 -5.18
N SER A 186 6.75 9.09 -5.56
CA SER A 186 8.11 9.52 -5.94
C SER A 186 8.06 10.33 -7.22
N LEU A 187 8.77 11.45 -7.24
CA LEU A 187 8.92 12.31 -8.40
C LEU A 187 10.11 11.89 -9.25
N PRO A 188 10.17 12.28 -10.55
CA PRO A 188 11.32 12.02 -11.41
C PRO A 188 12.62 12.62 -10.85
N PHE A 189 13.74 12.02 -11.24
CA PHE A 189 15.10 12.44 -10.83
C PHE A 189 15.30 12.47 -9.31
N ALA A 190 14.65 11.55 -8.62
CA ALA A 190 14.80 11.34 -7.19
C ALA A 190 15.91 10.33 -6.87
N LYS A 191 16.24 10.22 -5.60
CA LYS A 191 16.96 9.08 -5.02
C LYS A 191 15.93 8.20 -4.29
N ILE A 192 15.67 7.02 -4.83
CA ILE A 192 14.75 6.03 -4.24
C ILE A 192 15.59 5.09 -3.39
N VAL A 193 15.29 5.02 -2.12
CA VAL A 193 15.93 4.10 -1.18
C VAL A 193 14.91 3.05 -0.75
N CYS A 194 15.25 1.79 -0.91
CA CYS A 194 14.42 0.65 -0.53
C CYS A 194 15.23 -0.28 0.39
N ASN A 195 14.65 -0.67 1.50
CA ASN A 195 15.25 -1.64 2.41
C ASN A 195 14.35 -2.88 2.48
N ILE A 196 14.95 -4.05 2.27
CA ILE A 196 14.31 -5.36 2.37
C ILE A 196 14.78 -5.97 3.67
N GLY A 197 13.84 -6.21 4.59
CA GLY A 197 14.16 -6.80 5.89
C GLY A 197 14.46 -8.28 5.81
N ASN A 198 14.95 -8.82 6.91
CA ASN A 198 15.18 -10.26 7.06
C ASN A 198 13.84 -11.03 7.12
N PRO A 199 13.81 -12.28 6.65
CA PRO A 199 12.62 -13.12 6.73
C PRO A 199 12.20 -13.38 8.18
N VAL A 200 10.93 -13.11 8.50
CA VAL A 200 10.31 -13.38 9.79
C VAL A 200 9.41 -14.61 9.66
N PHE A 201 9.64 -15.60 10.51
CA PHE A 201 8.86 -16.84 10.53
C PHE A 201 7.89 -16.85 11.70
N VAL A 202 6.68 -17.36 11.48
CA VAL A 202 5.67 -17.55 12.52
C VAL A 202 5.51 -19.06 12.74
N PRO A 203 5.85 -19.58 13.92
CA PRO A 203 5.69 -21.03 14.20
C PRO A 203 4.22 -21.45 14.09
N LYS A 204 3.96 -22.63 13.51
CA LYS A 204 2.59 -23.17 13.37
C LYS A 204 1.87 -23.32 14.71
N ARG A 205 2.63 -23.64 15.78
CA ARG A 205 2.12 -23.85 17.14
C ARG A 205 2.41 -22.66 18.06
N ALA A 206 2.67 -21.46 17.51
CA ALA A 206 2.88 -20.26 18.31
C ALA A 206 1.68 -20.05 19.26
N THR A 207 1.97 -19.77 20.53
CA THR A 207 0.97 -19.36 21.51
C THR A 207 0.41 -17.97 21.15
N ALA A 208 -0.62 -17.52 21.85
CA ALA A 208 -1.17 -16.17 21.62
C ALA A 208 -0.13 -15.07 21.94
N GLU A 209 0.64 -15.28 23.02
CA GLU A 209 1.70 -14.37 23.45
C GLU A 209 2.85 -14.31 22.42
N GLU A 210 3.31 -15.48 21.95
CA GLU A 210 4.36 -15.54 20.92
C GLU A 210 3.89 -14.91 19.61
N PHE A 211 2.65 -15.15 19.21
CA PHE A 211 2.06 -14.56 18.00
C PHE A 211 2.00 -13.03 18.09
N GLU A 212 1.52 -12.50 19.22
CA GLU A 212 1.45 -11.06 19.46
C GLU A 212 2.85 -10.42 19.56
N LYS A 213 3.79 -11.12 20.20
CA LYS A 213 5.19 -10.67 20.24
C LYS A 213 5.78 -10.55 18.85
N ILE A 214 5.63 -11.57 17.99
CA ILE A 214 6.12 -11.53 16.60
C ILE A 214 5.43 -10.39 15.82
N ARG A 215 4.12 -10.19 16.01
CA ARG A 215 3.38 -9.10 15.41
C ARG A 215 3.98 -7.75 15.79
N LYS A 216 4.22 -7.55 17.08
CA LYS A 216 4.75 -6.30 17.62
C LYS A 216 6.20 -6.06 17.19
N ASP A 217 7.05 -7.08 17.24
CA ASP A 217 8.44 -6.99 16.79
C ASP A 217 8.52 -6.62 15.29
N LEU A 218 7.65 -7.20 14.46
CA LEU A 218 7.53 -6.85 13.03
C LEU A 218 7.06 -5.40 12.84
N GLU A 219 6.06 -4.96 13.60
CA GLU A 219 5.54 -3.59 13.57
C GLU A 219 6.63 -2.59 13.94
N ASP A 220 7.30 -2.81 15.05
CA ASP A 220 8.35 -1.92 15.56
C ASP A 220 9.53 -1.84 14.59
N PHE A 221 9.94 -2.97 14.01
CA PHE A 221 10.95 -3.00 12.95
C PHE A 221 10.53 -2.16 11.74
N MET A 222 9.33 -2.38 11.22
CA MET A 222 8.85 -1.67 10.02
C MET A 222 8.64 -0.17 10.27
N VAL A 223 8.21 0.22 11.47
CA VAL A 223 8.07 1.63 11.87
C VAL A 223 9.44 2.29 11.98
N ALA A 224 10.39 1.65 12.68
CA ALA A 224 11.75 2.17 12.84
C ALA A 224 12.44 2.36 11.48
N GLN A 225 12.38 1.35 10.61
CA GLN A 225 12.95 1.39 9.27
C GLN A 225 12.36 2.53 8.43
N MET A 226 11.05 2.70 8.43
CA MET A 226 10.41 3.77 7.68
C MET A 226 10.82 5.15 8.20
N ARG A 227 10.86 5.32 9.53
CA ARG A 227 11.27 6.59 10.16
C ARG A 227 12.72 6.95 9.84
N GLU A 228 13.61 5.97 9.90
CA GLU A 228 15.03 6.14 9.54
C GLU A 228 15.17 6.57 8.07
N LEU A 229 14.51 5.86 7.15
CA LEU A 229 14.56 6.18 5.74
C LEU A 229 13.93 7.54 5.41
N ASP A 230 12.79 7.88 6.01
CA ASP A 230 12.13 9.17 5.80
C ASP A 230 12.94 10.33 6.40
N ALA A 231 13.62 10.12 7.52
CA ALA A 231 14.51 11.12 8.13
C ALA A 231 15.72 11.48 7.25
N GLU A 232 16.25 10.52 6.46
CA GLU A 232 17.34 10.78 5.49
C GLU A 232 16.98 11.92 4.51
N PHE A 233 15.69 12.10 4.23
CA PHE A 233 15.19 13.11 3.27
C PHE A 233 14.28 14.17 3.88
N GLY A 234 14.19 14.24 5.20
CA GLY A 234 13.36 15.23 5.91
C GLY A 234 11.86 15.13 5.59
N LEU A 235 11.37 13.91 5.34
CA LEU A 235 9.96 13.70 5.05
C LEU A 235 9.09 13.85 6.30
N PRO A 236 7.79 14.22 6.15
CA PRO A 236 6.91 14.46 7.27
C PRO A 236 6.65 13.19 8.08
N TYR A 237 6.59 13.36 9.40
CA TYR A 237 6.23 12.31 10.33
C TYR A 237 4.81 11.76 10.04
N ILE A 238 4.65 10.45 10.14
CA ILE A 238 3.36 9.77 10.06
C ILE A 238 2.94 9.36 11.47
N GLU A 239 1.77 9.86 11.87
CA GLU A 239 1.16 9.49 13.14
C GLU A 239 0.75 8.01 13.12
N GLN A 240 1.13 7.28 14.17
CA GLN A 240 0.77 5.88 14.32
C GLN A 240 -0.66 5.74 14.87
N ASP A 241 -1.33 4.64 14.55
CA ASP A 241 -2.68 4.29 15.00
C ASP A 241 -3.80 5.25 14.53
N LEU A 242 -3.56 6.10 13.53
CA LEU A 242 -4.56 7.00 12.96
C LEU A 242 -5.37 6.32 11.85
N THR A 243 -6.67 6.18 12.03
CA THR A 243 -7.57 5.65 11.00
C THR A 243 -7.95 6.69 9.94
N ALA A 244 -8.34 6.24 8.76
CA ALA A 244 -8.81 7.12 7.68
C ALA A 244 -10.07 7.92 8.08
N SER A 245 -10.91 7.39 8.95
CA SER A 245 -12.11 8.05 9.47
C SER A 245 -11.75 9.15 10.47
N GLU A 246 -10.85 8.87 11.41
CA GLU A 246 -10.35 9.85 12.39
C GLU A 246 -9.61 10.98 11.69
N TYR A 247 -8.74 10.68 10.74
CA TYR A 247 -8.06 11.69 9.95
C TYR A 247 -9.05 12.66 9.27
N LYS A 248 -10.10 12.13 8.63
CA LYS A 248 -11.14 12.96 7.99
C LYS A 248 -11.91 13.81 8.99
N ARG A 249 -12.21 13.27 10.17
CA ARG A 249 -12.86 14.00 11.26
C ARG A 249 -11.97 15.15 11.75
N ASN A 250 -10.74 14.85 12.14
CA ASN A 250 -9.78 15.84 12.64
C ASN A 250 -9.55 16.99 11.63
N LYS A 251 -9.45 16.65 10.35
CA LYS A 251 -9.32 17.66 9.27
C LYS A 251 -10.55 18.57 9.13
N ARG A 252 -11.76 18.03 9.30
CA ARG A 252 -13.01 18.82 9.29
C ARG A 252 -13.08 19.78 10.48
N GLU A 253 -12.73 19.28 11.67
CA GLU A 253 -12.72 20.06 12.91
C GLU A 253 -11.69 21.21 12.83
N ALA A 254 -10.47 20.93 12.35
CA ALA A 254 -9.45 21.96 12.13
C ALA A 254 -9.89 23.02 11.11
N ALA A 255 -10.57 22.63 10.03
CA ALA A 255 -11.10 23.56 9.05
C ALA A 255 -12.24 24.45 9.63
N ALA A 256 -13.10 23.89 10.49
CA ALA A 256 -14.17 24.61 11.17
C ALA A 256 -13.60 25.63 12.17
N ALA A 257 -12.60 25.24 12.95
CA ALA A 257 -11.91 26.12 13.90
C ALA A 257 -11.25 27.32 13.19
N LYS A 258 -10.53 27.09 12.08
CA LYS A 258 -9.94 28.17 11.26
C LYS A 258 -10.99 29.14 10.70
N LYS A 259 -12.17 28.66 10.29
CA LYS A 259 -13.27 29.52 9.83
C LYS A 259 -13.87 30.37 10.95
N SER A 260 -13.98 29.80 12.15
CA SER A 260 -14.47 30.50 13.35
C SER A 260 -13.53 31.62 13.77
N GLN A 261 -12.22 31.37 13.78
CA GLN A 261 -11.19 32.37 14.09
C GLN A 261 -11.18 33.53 13.09
N LYS A 262 -11.26 33.22 11.77
CA LYS A 262 -11.37 34.28 10.74
C LYS A 262 -12.62 35.15 10.90
N LYS A 263 -13.76 34.61 11.36
CA LYS A 263 -14.97 35.38 11.62
C LYS A 263 -14.86 36.27 12.86
N LYS A 264 -14.09 35.87 13.88
CA LYS A 264 -13.86 36.65 15.11
C LYS A 264 -12.84 37.78 14.90
N GLY A 265 -11.86 37.59 14.02
CA GLY A 265 -10.86 38.63 13.70
C GLY A 265 -11.30 39.65 12.63
N ALA A 266 -12.49 39.47 12.03
CA ALA A 266 -13.08 40.38 11.03
C ALA A 266 -14.21 41.27 11.62
N LYS A 267 -14.43 41.18 12.96
CA LYS A 267 -15.24 42.11 13.74
C LYS A 267 -14.35 42.99 14.60
#